data_4c1ecebccaa2432140787ecce3ea969d
#
_entry.id   4c1ecebccaa2432140787ecce3ea969d
#
_cell.length_a   1.000
_cell.length_b   1.000
_cell.length_c   1.000
_cell.angle_alpha   90.00
_cell.angle_beta   90.00
_cell.angle_gamma   90.00
#
_symmetry.space_group_name_H-M   'P 1'
#
loop_
_entity.id
_entity.type
_entity.pdbx_description
1 polymer ?
#
loop_
_entity_poly.entity_id
_entity_poly.type
_entity_poly.pdbx_seq_one_letter_code
_entity_poly.pdbx_strand_id
1 'polypeptide(L)'
;MFKFVTIYRRVDDEMAVEDFFSQTHLPLAEQLPGLRKSEVSRIKGKPGGQSRFMLMYELYFDDESAYQAALLTETGATLTQALKPWGDAKIITWFYADSFEEEAHHSS
;
A
#
# COMPACT_ATOMS: atom_id res chain seq x y z
N MET A 1 -2.62 9.80 -11.67
CA MET A 1 -1.86 8.54 -11.69
C MET A 1 -2.68 7.42 -11.08
N PHE A 2 -2.50 6.24 -11.58
CA PHE A 2 -3.07 5.03 -10.98
C PHE A 2 -2.30 4.67 -9.72
N LYS A 3 -3.02 4.29 -8.66
CA LYS A 3 -2.36 3.79 -7.47
C LYS A 3 -3.02 2.54 -6.91
N PHE A 4 -2.18 1.69 -6.36
CA PHE A 4 -2.59 0.49 -5.65
C PHE A 4 -2.35 0.73 -4.16
N VAL A 5 -3.42 0.62 -3.38
CA VAL A 5 -3.38 0.93 -1.96
C VAL A 5 -3.55 -0.32 -1.14
N THR A 6 -2.66 -0.51 -0.17
CA THR A 6 -2.73 -1.58 0.82
C THR A 6 -2.94 -0.96 2.19
N ILE A 7 -3.95 -1.42 2.90
CA ILE A 7 -4.21 -0.96 4.27
C ILE A 7 -4.11 -2.15 5.22
N TYR A 8 -3.31 -2.00 6.26
CA TYR A 8 -3.16 -3.01 7.30
C TYR A 8 -4.09 -2.67 8.46
N ARG A 9 -4.88 -3.67 8.86
CA ARG A 9 -5.72 -3.57 10.04
C ARG A 9 -4.86 -3.66 11.30
N ARG A 10 -5.28 -2.95 12.35
CA ARG A 10 -4.63 -3.08 13.65
C ARG A 10 -4.89 -4.48 14.21
N VAL A 11 -3.84 -5.10 14.71
CA VAL A 11 -3.87 -6.45 15.30
C VAL A 11 -3.16 -6.40 16.64
N ASP A 12 -3.34 -7.46 17.45
CA ASP A 12 -2.70 -7.51 18.77
C ASP A 12 -1.19 -7.49 18.66
N ASP A 13 -0.63 -8.27 17.72
CA ASP A 13 0.83 -8.28 17.49
C ASP A 13 1.20 -7.29 16.39
N GLU A 14 1.26 -6.01 16.74
CA GLU A 14 1.63 -4.96 15.79
C GLU A 14 3.05 -5.12 15.27
N MET A 15 3.96 -5.70 16.08
CA MET A 15 5.33 -5.93 15.66
C MET A 15 5.41 -6.91 14.49
N ALA A 16 4.56 -7.92 14.46
CA ALA A 16 4.51 -8.86 13.34
C ALA A 16 4.17 -8.14 12.03
N VAL A 17 3.23 -7.21 12.08
CA VAL A 17 2.87 -6.40 10.91
C VAL A 17 4.04 -5.51 10.49
N GLU A 18 4.65 -4.80 11.42
CA GLU A 18 5.78 -3.92 11.11
C GLU A 18 6.96 -4.70 10.54
N ASP A 19 7.26 -5.85 11.10
CA ASP A 19 8.36 -6.70 10.61
C ASP A 19 8.09 -7.20 9.20
N PHE A 20 6.89 -7.71 8.94
CA PHE A 20 6.54 -8.15 7.61
C PHE A 20 6.59 -7.00 6.61
N PHE A 21 6.02 -5.86 6.97
CA PHE A 21 6.01 -4.71 6.08
C PHE A 21 7.42 -4.25 5.74
N SER A 22 8.27 -4.03 6.74
CA SER A 22 9.61 -3.47 6.53
C SER A 22 10.59 -4.46 5.93
N GLN A 23 10.46 -5.75 6.22
CA GLN A 23 11.41 -6.76 5.76
C GLN A 23 11.00 -7.46 4.46
N THR A 24 9.73 -7.47 4.13
CA THR A 24 9.21 -8.22 2.98
C THR A 24 8.42 -7.34 2.01
N HIS A 25 7.34 -6.72 2.50
CA HIS A 25 6.42 -5.98 1.62
C HIS A 25 7.10 -4.80 0.95
N LEU A 26 7.70 -3.92 1.74
CA LEU A 26 8.32 -2.70 1.24
C LEU A 26 9.47 -2.99 0.26
N PRO A 27 10.45 -3.85 0.62
CA PRO A 27 11.56 -4.13 -0.29
C PRO A 27 11.15 -4.75 -1.62
N LEU A 28 10.17 -5.64 -1.61
CA LEU A 28 9.67 -6.23 -2.85
C LEU A 28 8.93 -5.21 -3.70
N ALA A 29 8.07 -4.41 -3.09
CA ALA A 29 7.31 -3.41 -3.81
C ALA A 29 8.21 -2.36 -4.46
N GLU A 30 9.27 -1.94 -3.78
CA GLU A 30 10.21 -0.96 -4.31
C GLU A 30 10.95 -1.45 -5.56
N GLN A 31 11.00 -2.75 -5.80
CA GLN A 31 11.65 -3.34 -6.96
C GLN A 31 10.72 -3.54 -8.15
N LEU A 32 9.43 -3.21 -8.00
CA LEU A 32 8.48 -3.38 -9.10
C LEU A 32 8.85 -2.45 -10.26
N PRO A 33 8.98 -2.98 -11.49
CA PRO A 33 9.25 -2.13 -12.64
C PRO A 33 8.06 -1.22 -12.93
N GLY A 34 8.34 0.00 -13.34
CA GLY A 34 7.30 0.98 -13.64
C GLY A 34 6.76 1.72 -12.43
N LEU A 35 7.18 1.38 -11.22
CA LEU A 35 6.79 2.11 -10.02
C LEU A 35 7.34 3.54 -10.10
N ARG A 36 6.45 4.54 -9.95
CA ARG A 36 6.82 5.95 -10.04
C ARG A 36 7.14 6.54 -8.68
N LYS A 37 6.36 6.20 -7.67
CA LYS A 37 6.64 6.56 -6.28
C LYS A 37 5.87 5.64 -5.35
N SER A 38 6.27 5.61 -4.10
CA SER A 38 5.55 4.93 -3.04
C SER A 38 5.42 5.84 -1.84
N GLU A 39 4.40 5.59 -1.03
CA GLU A 39 4.14 6.42 0.13
C GLU A 39 3.65 5.54 1.28
N VAL A 40 4.29 5.70 2.42
CA VAL A 40 3.95 4.96 3.64
C VAL A 40 3.30 5.94 4.61
N SER A 41 2.13 5.58 5.11
CA SER A 41 1.44 6.36 6.13
C SER A 41 1.16 5.47 7.34
N ARG A 42 1.68 5.86 8.50
CA ARG A 42 1.31 5.22 9.75
C ARG A 42 0.15 5.98 10.35
N ILE A 43 -0.94 5.27 10.54
CA ILE A 43 -2.22 5.88 10.94
C ILE A 43 -2.19 6.08 12.44
N LYS A 44 -2.25 7.34 12.85
CA LYS A 44 -2.15 7.70 14.27
C LYS A 44 -3.46 7.54 15.02
N GLY A 45 -4.58 7.64 14.33
CA GLY A 45 -5.88 7.56 14.96
C GLY A 45 -6.96 8.16 14.08
N LYS A 46 -8.09 8.46 14.71
CA LYS A 46 -9.22 9.12 14.06
C LYS A 46 -9.86 10.09 15.07
N PRO A 47 -10.69 11.02 14.60
CA PRO A 47 -11.44 11.87 15.54
C PRO A 47 -12.24 10.98 16.51
N GLY A 48 -12.04 11.22 17.81
CA GLY A 48 -12.74 10.47 18.86
C GLY A 48 -12.08 9.18 19.30
N GLY A 49 -10.91 8.83 18.77
CA GLY A 49 -10.22 7.66 19.28
C GLY A 49 -9.24 6.96 18.34
N GLN A 50 -9.05 5.68 18.59
CA GLN A 50 -8.11 4.86 17.86
C GLN A 50 -8.72 4.35 16.56
N SER A 51 -7.94 4.36 15.48
CA SER A 51 -8.35 3.75 14.23
C SER A 51 -8.14 2.23 14.28
N ARG A 52 -9.01 1.48 13.61
CA ARG A 52 -8.81 0.05 13.43
C ARG A 52 -7.75 -0.28 12.37
N PHE A 53 -7.25 0.71 11.66
CA PHE A 53 -6.16 0.57 10.70
C PHE A 53 -4.90 1.16 11.28
N MET A 54 -3.74 0.56 10.97
CA MET A 54 -2.48 1.00 11.53
C MET A 54 -1.49 1.50 10.48
N LEU A 55 -1.61 1.04 9.22
CA LEU A 55 -0.63 1.38 8.20
C LEU A 55 -1.28 1.38 6.84
N MET A 56 -0.94 2.36 6.02
CA MET A 56 -1.37 2.45 4.63
C MET A 56 -0.14 2.58 3.74
N TYR A 57 -0.09 1.79 2.67
CA TYR A 57 1.00 1.80 1.72
C TYR A 57 0.46 2.02 0.32
N GLU A 58 0.94 3.06 -0.36
CA GLU A 58 0.45 3.46 -1.66
C GLU A 58 1.55 3.34 -2.70
N LEU A 59 1.25 2.65 -3.81
CA LEU A 59 2.17 2.48 -4.94
C LEU A 59 1.58 3.19 -6.15
N TYR A 60 2.36 4.06 -6.79
CA TYR A 60 1.92 4.89 -7.89
C TYR A 60 2.53 4.42 -9.21
N PHE A 61 1.68 4.25 -10.22
CA PHE A 61 2.07 3.87 -11.59
C PHE A 61 1.45 4.87 -12.57
N ASP A 62 1.99 4.93 -13.78
CA ASP A 62 1.45 5.83 -14.81
C ASP A 62 -0.02 5.52 -15.10
N ASP A 63 -0.36 4.22 -15.20
CA ASP A 63 -1.71 3.74 -15.45
C ASP A 63 -1.86 2.30 -14.96
N GLU A 64 -3.07 1.76 -15.07
CA GLU A 64 -3.36 0.40 -14.63
C GLU A 64 -2.56 -0.62 -15.43
N SER A 65 -2.33 -0.39 -16.72
CA SER A 65 -1.55 -1.31 -17.56
C SER A 65 -0.12 -1.47 -17.05
N ALA A 66 0.51 -0.38 -16.62
CA ALA A 66 1.86 -0.41 -16.06
C ALA A 66 1.89 -1.23 -14.76
N TYR A 67 0.86 -1.08 -13.92
CA TYR A 67 0.74 -1.87 -12.69
C TYR A 67 0.56 -3.36 -13.01
N GLN A 68 -0.35 -3.70 -13.94
CA GLN A 68 -0.58 -5.10 -14.30
C GLN A 68 0.68 -5.73 -14.90
N ALA A 69 1.42 -5.00 -15.72
CA ALA A 69 2.67 -5.47 -16.26
C ALA A 69 3.70 -5.76 -15.15
N ALA A 70 3.76 -4.90 -14.14
CA ALA A 70 4.67 -5.11 -13.00
C ALA A 70 4.32 -6.39 -12.23
N LEU A 71 3.04 -6.72 -12.09
CA LEU A 71 2.61 -7.93 -11.40
C LEU A 71 2.99 -9.20 -12.14
N LEU A 72 3.16 -9.13 -13.46
CA LEU A 72 3.54 -10.29 -14.28
C LEU A 72 5.03 -10.61 -14.21
N THR A 73 5.82 -9.77 -13.59
CA THR A 73 7.24 -10.01 -13.39
C THR A 73 7.46 -10.99 -12.23
N GLU A 74 8.67 -11.53 -12.16
CA GLU A 74 9.06 -12.43 -11.05
C GLU A 74 8.90 -11.71 -9.70
N THR A 75 9.33 -10.46 -9.61
CA THR A 75 9.17 -9.65 -8.40
C THR A 75 7.71 -9.48 -8.03
N GLY A 76 6.86 -9.20 -9.02
CA GLY A 76 5.41 -9.06 -8.81
C GLY A 76 4.78 -10.35 -8.31
N ALA A 77 5.15 -11.48 -8.89
CA ALA A 77 4.66 -12.79 -8.46
C ALA A 77 5.08 -13.10 -7.03
N THR A 78 6.33 -12.83 -6.69
CA THR A 78 6.86 -13.04 -5.34
C THR A 78 6.12 -12.17 -4.32
N LEU A 79 5.89 -10.90 -4.66
CA LEU A 79 5.15 -9.99 -3.81
C LEU A 79 3.71 -10.47 -3.57
N THR A 80 3.03 -10.86 -4.65
CA THR A 80 1.65 -11.36 -4.57
C THR A 80 1.57 -12.58 -3.65
N GLN A 81 2.50 -13.51 -3.79
CA GLN A 81 2.54 -14.70 -2.92
C GLN A 81 2.82 -14.34 -1.47
N ALA A 82 3.71 -13.38 -1.23
CA ALA A 82 4.03 -12.94 0.13
C ALA A 82 2.83 -12.29 0.83
N LEU A 83 2.02 -11.56 0.07
CA LEU A 83 0.85 -10.85 0.62
C LEU A 83 -0.35 -11.76 0.83
N LYS A 84 -0.43 -12.88 0.13
CA LYS A 84 -1.62 -13.73 0.14
C LYS A 84 -2.05 -14.19 1.54
N PRO A 85 -1.17 -14.71 2.40
CA PRO A 85 -1.60 -15.13 3.74
C PRO A 85 -2.19 -13.99 4.57
N TRP A 86 -1.67 -12.78 4.41
CA TRP A 86 -2.16 -11.60 5.13
C TRP A 86 -3.53 -11.16 4.62
N GLY A 87 -3.76 -11.28 3.31
CA GLY A 87 -5.07 -11.03 2.71
C GLY A 87 -6.09 -12.08 3.12
N ASP A 88 -5.70 -13.37 3.11
CA ASP A 88 -6.58 -14.46 3.53
C ASP A 88 -6.97 -14.33 5.00
N ALA A 89 -6.06 -13.84 5.84
CA ALA A 89 -6.34 -13.57 7.26
C ALA A 89 -7.13 -12.27 7.48
N LYS A 90 -7.42 -11.52 6.41
CA LYS A 90 -8.14 -10.25 6.43
C LYS A 90 -7.44 -9.17 7.24
N ILE A 91 -6.13 -9.25 7.34
CA ILE A 91 -5.30 -8.22 7.97
C ILE A 91 -5.02 -7.10 6.97
N ILE A 92 -4.89 -7.45 5.69
CA ILE A 92 -4.66 -6.51 4.59
C ILE A 92 -5.93 -6.36 3.76
N THR A 93 -6.24 -5.12 3.40
CA THR A 93 -7.29 -4.78 2.44
C THR A 93 -6.63 -4.01 1.30
N TRP A 94 -7.06 -4.28 0.08
CA TRP A 94 -6.53 -3.61 -1.12
C TRP A 94 -7.62 -2.90 -1.89
N PHE A 95 -7.21 -1.83 -2.57
CA PHE A 95 -8.05 -1.21 -3.59
C PHE A 95 -7.21 -0.45 -4.60
N TYR A 96 -7.82 -0.14 -5.74
CA TYR A 96 -7.25 0.69 -6.78
C TYR A 96 -7.88 2.07 -6.73
N ALA A 97 -7.12 3.08 -7.11
CA ALA A 97 -7.64 4.44 -7.20
C ALA A 97 -6.91 5.22 -8.29
N ASP A 98 -7.59 6.19 -8.87
CA ASP A 98 -6.95 7.19 -9.69
C ASP A 98 -6.72 8.43 -8.84
N SER A 99 -5.52 8.94 -8.92
CA SER A 99 -5.09 10.06 -8.09
C SER A 99 -4.69 11.23 -8.96
N PHE A 100 -5.13 12.42 -8.59
CA PHE A 100 -4.71 13.65 -9.23
C PHE A 100 -4.57 14.72 -8.16
N GLU A 101 -3.71 15.69 -8.44
CA GLU A 101 -3.50 16.82 -7.53
C GLU A 101 -4.37 17.98 -7.94
N GLU A 102 -4.95 18.65 -6.97
CA GLU A 102 -5.61 19.92 -7.15
C GLU A 102 -4.91 20.97 -6.30
N GLU A 103 -4.66 22.13 -6.91
CA GLU A 103 -4.09 23.23 -6.16
C GLU A 103 -5.15 23.85 -5.24
N ALA A 104 -4.73 24.09 -4.00
CA ALA A 104 -5.59 24.80 -3.08
C ALA A 104 -5.69 26.26 -3.54
N HIS A 105 -6.93 26.76 -3.69
CA HIS A 105 -7.16 28.15 -4.02
C HIS A 105 -7.12 28.97 -2.73
N HIS A 106 -6.22 29.94 -2.70
CA HIS A 106 -6.18 30.91 -1.61
C HIS A 106 -6.99 32.11 -2.02
N SER A 107 -8.16 32.26 -1.40
CA SER A 107 -8.92 33.50 -1.55
C SER A 107 -8.24 34.56 -0.72
N SER A 108 -7.83 35.58 -1.34
CA SER A 108 -7.30 36.75 -0.64
C SER A 108 -8.41 37.78 -0.36
#